data_9367105fea1553ca3ab0cab6908b1077
#
_entry.id   9367105fea1553ca3ab0cab6908b1077
#
_cell.length_a   1.000
_cell.length_b   1.000
_cell.length_c   1.000
_cell.angle_alpha   90.00
_cell.angle_beta   90.00
_cell.angle_gamma   90.00
#
_symmetry.space_group_name_H-M   'P 1'
#
loop_
_entity.id
_entity.type
_entity.pdbx_description
1 polymer ?
#
loop_
_entity_poly.entity_id
_entity_poly.type
_entity_poly.pdbx_seq_one_letter_code
_entity_poly.pdbx_strand_id
1 'polypeptide(L)'
;MPQLRHAESLLYKGLDNLTVPPRPLIRALVQVNAPKIGETIYDGACGSAGFLCESYDYLRAGELTTKQLDTLQNRTFYGKEKKSLAYVIAIMNMILHGIDAPNIIHTNTTTENLADIQEK
;
A
#
# COMPACT_ATOMS: atom_id res chain seq x y z
N MET A 1 10.87 -5.23 11.64
CA MET A 1 11.03 -6.68 11.82
C MET A 1 11.88 -7.27 10.72
N PRO A 2 13.01 -7.93 11.06
CA PRO A 2 13.94 -8.44 10.04
C PRO A 2 13.31 -9.43 9.06
N GLN A 3 12.43 -10.31 9.53
CA GLN A 3 11.80 -11.32 8.68
C GLN A 3 10.85 -10.72 7.65
N LEU A 4 10.08 -9.69 8.03
CA LEU A 4 9.20 -8.99 7.09
C LEU A 4 10.00 -8.27 6.01
N ARG A 5 11.10 -7.62 6.38
CA ARG A 5 11.97 -6.94 5.43
C ARG A 5 12.58 -7.92 4.43
N HIS A 6 12.92 -9.11 4.90
CA HIS A 6 13.46 -10.16 4.02
C HIS A 6 12.40 -10.63 3.03
N ALA A 7 11.17 -10.88 3.49
CA ALA A 7 10.06 -11.30 2.63
C ALA A 7 9.77 -10.25 1.55
N GLU A 8 9.75 -8.95 1.92
CA GLU A 8 9.58 -7.88 0.96
C GLU A 8 10.71 -7.86 -0.07
N SER A 9 11.95 -8.01 0.37
CA SER A 9 13.10 -8.04 -0.53
C SER A 9 12.96 -9.15 -1.58
N LEU A 10 12.46 -10.32 -1.18
CA LEU A 10 12.19 -11.42 -2.10
C LEU A 10 11.07 -11.09 -3.08
N LEU A 11 9.99 -10.45 -2.60
CA LEU A 11 8.89 -10.01 -3.46
C LEU A 11 9.38 -9.01 -4.49
N TYR A 12 10.17 -8.03 -4.09
CA TYR A 12 10.74 -7.04 -5.02
C TYR A 12 11.65 -7.68 -6.05
N LYS A 13 12.47 -8.66 -5.66
CA LYS A 13 13.32 -9.39 -6.59
C LYS A 13 12.50 -10.17 -7.62
N GLY A 14 11.38 -10.74 -7.21
CA GLY A 14 10.48 -11.44 -8.11
C GLY A 14 9.76 -10.53 -9.09
N LEU A 15 9.85 -9.21 -8.91
CA LEU A 15 9.18 -8.20 -9.72
C LEU A 15 10.13 -7.45 -10.66
N ASP A 16 11.25 -8.04 -11.05
CA ASP A 16 12.26 -7.38 -11.89
C ASP A 16 11.69 -6.81 -13.20
N ASN A 17 10.58 -7.35 -13.69
CA ASN A 17 9.92 -6.89 -14.91
C ASN A 17 8.92 -5.75 -14.67
N LEU A 18 8.71 -5.35 -13.42
CA LEU A 18 7.79 -4.27 -13.06
C LEU A 18 8.61 -3.05 -12.62
N THR A 19 8.14 -1.87 -13.00
CA THR A 19 8.77 -0.63 -12.54
C THR A 19 8.45 -0.44 -11.07
N VAL A 20 9.45 -0.73 -10.22
CA VAL A 20 9.32 -0.55 -8.77
C VAL A 20 10.28 0.54 -8.33
N PRO A 21 9.82 1.63 -7.70
CA PRO A 21 10.71 2.67 -7.19
C PRO A 21 11.65 2.12 -6.13
N PRO A 22 12.90 2.65 -6.03
CA PRO A 22 13.80 2.25 -4.97
C PRO A 22 13.20 2.54 -3.59
N ARG A 23 13.40 1.63 -2.66
CA ARG A 23 12.86 1.74 -1.32
C ARG A 23 13.28 3.01 -0.57
N PRO A 24 14.55 3.45 -0.61
CA PRO A 24 14.95 4.71 0.01
C PRO A 24 14.18 5.92 -0.54
N LEU A 25 13.85 5.92 -1.83
CA LEU A 25 13.04 6.98 -2.44
C LEU A 25 11.62 6.97 -1.89
N ILE A 26 11.01 5.80 -1.78
CA ILE A 26 9.67 5.65 -1.22
C ILE A 26 9.63 6.18 0.22
N ARG A 27 10.60 5.82 1.04
CA ARG A 27 10.70 6.31 2.43
C ARG A 27 10.86 7.82 2.49
N ALA A 28 11.70 8.38 1.65
CA ALA A 28 11.89 9.82 1.58
C ALA A 28 10.59 10.54 1.23
N LEU A 29 9.84 10.03 0.25
CA LEU A 29 8.57 10.60 -0.16
C LEU A 29 7.54 10.56 0.97
N VAL A 30 7.46 9.45 1.70
CA VAL A 30 6.56 9.32 2.84
C VAL A 30 6.94 10.31 3.94
N GLN A 31 8.22 10.43 4.25
CA GLN A 31 8.69 11.36 5.28
C GLN A 31 8.42 12.81 4.91
N VAL A 32 8.60 13.18 3.65
CA VAL A 32 8.34 14.54 3.16
C VAL A 32 6.84 14.87 3.25
N ASN A 33 5.98 13.92 2.87
CA ASN A 33 4.54 14.10 2.92
C ASN A 33 4.00 14.10 4.36
N ALA A 34 4.69 13.42 5.26
CA ALA A 34 4.33 13.32 6.68
C ALA A 34 2.82 13.07 6.90
N PRO A 35 2.29 11.94 6.40
CA PRO A 35 0.86 11.66 6.55
C PRO A 35 0.47 11.53 8.02
N LYS A 36 -0.80 11.79 8.31
CA LYS A 36 -1.35 11.75 9.67
C LYS A 36 -2.52 10.78 9.75
N ILE A 37 -2.73 10.22 10.95
CA ILE A 37 -3.90 9.38 11.21
C ILE A 37 -5.18 10.17 10.93
N GLY A 38 -6.10 9.56 10.19
CA GLY A 38 -7.32 10.19 9.75
C GLY A 38 -7.30 10.67 8.31
N GLU A 39 -6.12 10.80 7.72
CA GLU A 39 -5.98 11.11 6.30
C GLU A 39 -6.10 9.83 5.47
N THR A 40 -6.60 9.97 4.25
CA THR A 40 -6.73 8.88 3.29
C THR A 40 -5.56 8.92 2.32
N ILE A 41 -4.95 7.77 2.08
CA ILE A 41 -3.83 7.62 1.15
C ILE A 41 -4.28 6.71 0.01
N TYR A 42 -4.22 7.23 -1.22
CA TYR A 42 -4.66 6.51 -2.42
C TYR A 42 -3.52 6.42 -3.43
N ASP A 43 -3.35 5.23 -4.00
CA ASP A 43 -2.40 4.98 -5.07
C ASP A 43 -3.11 4.27 -6.23
N GLY A 44 -3.34 4.99 -7.32
CA GLY A 44 -4.08 4.51 -8.49
C GLY A 44 -3.32 3.53 -9.37
N ALA A 45 -2.04 3.32 -9.10
CA ALA A 45 -1.19 2.36 -9.81
C ALA A 45 -0.18 1.78 -8.82
N CYS A 46 -0.71 1.05 -7.82
CA CYS A 46 0.06 0.74 -6.61
C CYS A 46 1.17 -0.30 -6.82
N GLY A 47 1.17 -1.04 -7.93
CA GLY A 47 2.17 -2.08 -8.15
C GLY A 47 2.18 -3.07 -7.00
N SER A 48 3.33 -3.25 -6.37
CA SER A 48 3.49 -4.11 -5.18
C SER A 48 3.00 -3.47 -3.88
N ALA A 49 2.40 -2.29 -3.94
CA ALA A 49 1.93 -1.51 -2.80
C ALA A 49 3.06 -1.00 -1.88
N GLY A 50 4.27 -0.83 -2.41
CA GLY A 50 5.40 -0.37 -1.62
C GLY A 50 5.17 0.97 -0.94
N PHE A 51 4.56 1.93 -1.66
CA PHE A 51 4.25 3.25 -1.10
C PHE A 51 3.21 3.17 0.03
N LEU A 52 2.16 2.38 -0.17
CA LEU A 52 1.14 2.19 0.85
C LEU A 52 1.70 1.49 2.09
N CYS A 53 2.53 0.48 1.90
CA CYS A 53 3.16 -0.26 3.00
C CYS A 53 4.11 0.61 3.81
N GLU A 54 4.94 1.43 3.17
CA GLU A 54 5.83 2.36 3.87
C GLU A 54 5.03 3.43 4.62
N SER A 55 3.93 3.89 4.05
CA SER A 55 3.04 4.83 4.72
C SER A 55 2.40 4.21 5.96
N TYR A 56 2.00 2.94 5.87
CA TYR A 56 1.48 2.20 7.02
C TYR A 56 2.53 2.10 8.13
N ASP A 57 3.76 1.69 7.80
CA ASP A 57 4.84 1.57 8.76
C ASP A 57 5.13 2.91 9.44
N TYR A 58 5.14 3.99 8.67
CA TYR A 58 5.34 5.33 9.19
C TYR A 58 4.26 5.71 10.22
N LEU A 59 3.00 5.49 9.87
CA LEU A 59 1.87 5.83 10.76
C LEU A 59 1.79 4.91 11.96
N ARG A 60 2.17 3.65 11.81
CA ARG A 60 2.10 2.63 12.86
C ARG A 60 3.21 2.77 13.90
N ALA A 61 4.26 3.52 13.61
CA ALA A 61 5.45 3.61 14.46
C ALA A 61 5.19 4.26 15.82
N GLY A 62 4.14 5.09 15.95
CA GLY A 62 3.78 5.74 17.21
C GLY A 62 2.85 4.92 18.08
N GLU A 63 2.54 5.44 19.25
CA GLU A 63 1.52 4.87 20.13
C GLU A 63 0.14 5.31 19.62
N LEU A 64 -0.72 4.33 19.31
CA LEU A 64 -2.04 4.59 18.75
C LEU A 64 -3.12 4.07 19.69
N THR A 65 -4.23 4.82 19.79
CA THR A 65 -5.42 4.34 20.48
C THR A 65 -6.10 3.24 19.65
N THR A 66 -7.01 2.49 20.26
CA THR A 66 -7.79 1.47 19.56
C THR A 66 -8.54 2.05 18.39
N LYS A 67 -9.12 3.23 18.55
CA LYS A 67 -9.84 3.93 17.48
C LYS A 67 -8.91 4.31 16.33
N GLN A 68 -7.71 4.81 16.64
CA GLN A 68 -6.71 5.16 15.63
C GLN A 68 -6.23 3.92 14.87
N LEU A 69 -6.04 2.79 15.56
CA LEU A 69 -5.67 1.53 14.92
C LEU A 69 -6.77 1.05 13.98
N ASP A 70 -8.03 1.16 14.35
CA ASP A 70 -9.16 0.81 13.49
C ASP A 70 -9.18 1.68 12.23
N THR A 71 -8.99 2.99 12.39
CA THR A 71 -8.91 3.92 11.27
C THR A 71 -7.74 3.57 10.34
N LEU A 72 -6.58 3.28 10.91
CA LEU A 72 -5.39 2.91 10.17
C LEU A 72 -5.61 1.64 9.35
N GLN A 73 -6.26 0.63 9.94
CA GLN A 73 -6.52 -0.64 9.28
C GLN A 73 -7.57 -0.56 8.18
N ASN A 74 -8.64 0.18 8.39
CA ASN A 74 -9.84 0.04 7.58
C ASN A 74 -10.18 1.27 6.72
N ARG A 75 -9.63 2.43 7.03
CA ARG A 75 -10.06 3.70 6.43
C ARG A 75 -8.94 4.60 5.94
N THR A 76 -7.76 4.05 5.73
CA THR A 76 -6.59 4.87 5.40
C THR A 76 -6.04 4.57 4.00
N PHE A 77 -5.84 3.30 3.65
CA PHE A 77 -5.09 2.91 2.47
C PHE A 77 -5.99 2.34 1.39
N TYR A 78 -5.91 2.94 0.20
CA TYR A 78 -6.69 2.53 -0.97
C TYR A 78 -5.79 2.49 -2.18
N GLY A 79 -5.92 1.45 -2.99
CA GLY A 79 -5.12 1.33 -4.19
C GLY A 79 -5.85 0.66 -5.32
N LYS A 80 -5.29 0.80 -6.52
CA LYS A 80 -5.75 0.11 -7.71
C LYS A 80 -4.55 -0.46 -8.46
N GLU A 81 -4.73 -1.62 -9.04
CA GLU A 81 -3.71 -2.24 -9.88
C GLU A 81 -4.39 -3.06 -11.00
N LYS A 82 -3.95 -2.85 -12.23
CA LYS A 82 -4.52 -3.56 -13.38
C LYS A 82 -3.85 -4.91 -13.67
N LYS A 83 -2.58 -5.06 -13.33
CA LYS A 83 -1.84 -6.30 -13.60
C LYS A 83 -2.14 -7.32 -12.52
N SER A 84 -2.61 -8.50 -12.94
CA SER A 84 -3.06 -9.56 -12.01
C SER A 84 -1.98 -9.97 -11.04
N LEU A 85 -0.75 -10.20 -11.51
CA LEU A 85 0.35 -10.60 -10.64
C LEU A 85 0.71 -9.51 -9.64
N ALA A 86 0.82 -8.27 -10.10
CA ALA A 86 1.13 -7.14 -9.23
C ALA A 86 0.03 -6.93 -8.18
N TYR A 87 -1.24 -7.10 -8.56
CA TYR A 87 -2.36 -7.00 -7.63
C TYR A 87 -2.24 -8.04 -6.51
N VAL A 88 -1.97 -9.31 -6.85
CA VAL A 88 -1.82 -10.37 -5.83
C VAL A 88 -0.65 -10.05 -4.90
N ILE A 89 0.46 -9.60 -5.45
CA ILE A 89 1.64 -9.24 -4.66
C ILE A 89 1.35 -8.04 -3.76
N ALA A 90 0.60 -7.07 -4.24
CA ALA A 90 0.18 -5.91 -3.44
C ALA A 90 -0.61 -6.36 -2.20
N ILE A 91 -1.60 -7.23 -2.40
CA ILE A 91 -2.40 -7.77 -1.30
C ILE A 91 -1.52 -8.52 -0.29
N MET A 92 -0.66 -9.40 -0.77
CA MET A 92 0.26 -10.17 0.09
C MET A 92 1.19 -9.25 0.87
N ASN A 93 1.74 -8.23 0.20
CA ASN A 93 2.67 -7.30 0.81
C ASN A 93 1.99 -6.49 1.93
N MET A 94 0.78 -6.01 1.69
CA MET A 94 0.03 -5.27 2.69
C MET A 94 -0.32 -6.16 3.91
N ILE A 95 -0.69 -7.41 3.68
CA ILE A 95 -0.96 -8.35 4.77
C ILE A 95 0.32 -8.61 5.58
N LEU A 96 1.46 -8.77 4.93
CA LEU A 96 2.74 -8.96 5.59
C LEU A 96 3.14 -7.78 6.47
N HIS A 97 2.73 -6.57 6.08
CA HIS A 97 2.98 -5.37 6.88
C HIS A 97 2.02 -5.20 8.04
N GLY A 98 0.90 -5.92 8.06
CA GLY A 98 -0.04 -5.90 9.15
C GLY A 98 -1.42 -5.35 8.82
N ILE A 99 -1.71 -5.09 7.55
CA ILE A 99 -3.05 -4.67 7.11
C ILE A 99 -3.86 -5.92 6.79
N ASP A 100 -4.85 -6.23 7.63
CA ASP A 100 -5.58 -7.51 7.55
C ASP A 100 -6.51 -7.61 6.34
N ALA A 101 -7.12 -6.50 5.94
CA ALA A 101 -8.08 -6.47 4.83
C ALA A 101 -7.73 -5.32 3.87
N PRO A 102 -6.74 -5.50 2.99
CA PRO A 102 -6.30 -4.45 2.09
C PRO A 102 -7.39 -3.98 1.12
N ASN A 103 -7.54 -2.67 0.96
CA ASN A 103 -8.49 -2.06 0.03
C ASN A 103 -7.81 -1.80 -1.32
N ILE A 104 -7.43 -2.86 -2.01
CA ILE A 104 -6.83 -2.79 -3.34
C ILE A 104 -7.83 -3.34 -4.36
N ILE A 105 -8.09 -2.58 -5.41
CA ILE A 105 -9.00 -2.99 -6.48
C ILE A 105 -8.18 -3.43 -7.69
N HIS A 106 -8.52 -4.60 -8.23
CA HIS A 106 -7.92 -5.13 -9.44
C HIS A 106 -8.70 -4.61 -10.65
N THR A 107 -8.21 -3.54 -11.25
CA THR A 107 -8.90 -2.92 -12.37
C THR A 107 -7.99 -1.96 -13.14
N ASN A 108 -8.38 -1.62 -14.37
CA ASN A 108 -7.66 -0.69 -15.22
C ASN A 108 -8.18 0.74 -14.99
N THR A 109 -7.35 1.58 -14.37
CA THR A 109 -7.73 2.97 -14.04
C THR A 109 -8.01 3.84 -15.26
N THR A 110 -7.46 3.48 -16.43
CA THR A 110 -7.61 4.30 -17.65
C THR A 110 -8.88 4.00 -18.44
N THR A 111 -9.52 2.84 -18.18
CA THR A 111 -10.71 2.40 -18.91
C THR A 111 -11.99 2.45 -18.09
N GLU A 112 -11.89 2.67 -16.78
CA GLU A 112 -13.05 2.77 -15.93
C GLU A 112 -13.57 4.21 -15.86
N ASN A 113 -14.88 4.35 -15.81
CA ASN A 113 -15.46 5.66 -15.55
C ASN A 113 -15.57 5.91 -14.03
N LEU A 114 -15.82 7.17 -13.69
CA LEU A 114 -15.84 7.60 -12.29
C LEU A 114 -16.94 6.92 -11.48
N ALA A 115 -18.09 6.62 -12.09
CA ALA A 115 -19.18 5.95 -11.40
C ALA A 115 -18.79 4.55 -10.93
N ASP A 116 -18.07 3.80 -11.78
CA ASP A 116 -17.59 2.46 -11.43
C ASP A 116 -16.61 2.49 -10.25
N ILE A 117 -15.79 3.53 -10.21
CA ILE A 117 -14.83 3.72 -9.12
C ILE A 117 -15.54 3.99 -7.80
N GLN A 118 -16.58 4.79 -7.81
CA GLN A 118 -17.32 5.19 -6.61
C GLN A 118 -18.13 4.06 -5.98
N GLU A 119 -18.53 3.07 -6.77
CA GLU A 119 -19.29 1.91 -6.27
C GLU A 119 -18.41 0.89 -5.54
N LYS A 120 -17.12 1.02 -5.63
CA LYS A 120 -16.16 0.12 -5.02
C LYS A 120 -15.42 0.76 -3.87
#